data_bec2e8412fd6e8b665c4020087c297b7
#
_entry.id   bec2e8412fd6e8b665c4020087c297b7
#
_cell.length_a   1.000
_cell.length_b   1.000
_cell.length_c   1.000
_cell.angle_alpha   90.00
_cell.angle_beta   90.00
_cell.angle_gamma   90.00
#
_symmetry.space_group_name_H-M   'P 1'
#
loop_
_entity.id
_entity.type
_entity.pdbx_description
1 polymer ?
#
loop_
_entity_poly.entity_id
_entity_poly.type
_entity_poly.pdbx_seq_one_letter_code
_entity_poly.pdbx_strand_id
1 'polypeptide(L)'
;VLAIFIYRSIKKLQTSLFERKEEKVFNIVSQVEIPEAVKLPSLRVDESLVEKKTMTNQKYSKSRLTFEELQNIRVKLKRIESEQLYLNPELNLDYLSNYLKVPKHTLSQAFSSVYGTNFKDHVNTLRCEYAIKHILNKDSNENIIEIAYLSGYNSKTSFYRAFNKIYNCTPIEFKQKTMN
;
A
#
# COMPACT_ATOMS: atom_id res chain seq x y z
N VAL A 1 3.89 11.04 25.39
CA VAL A 1 5.30 10.61 25.14
C VAL A 1 5.34 9.11 24.84
N LEU A 2 4.71 8.26 25.69
CA LEU A 2 4.75 6.81 25.54
C LEU A 2 4.08 6.31 24.23
N ALA A 3 2.93 6.88 23.86
CA ALA A 3 2.20 6.51 22.64
C ALA A 3 2.98 6.84 21.34
N ILE A 4 3.72 7.94 21.33
CA ILE A 4 4.59 8.32 20.20
C ILE A 4 5.79 7.37 20.13
N PHE A 5 6.32 6.96 21.27
CA PHE A 5 7.43 6.01 21.33
C PHE A 5 6.99 4.62 20.87
N ILE A 6 5.82 4.16 21.31
CA ILE A 6 5.22 2.89 20.87
C ILE A 6 4.92 2.93 19.37
N TYR A 7 4.35 4.02 18.86
CA TYR A 7 4.07 4.20 17.43
C TYR A 7 5.35 4.18 16.59
N ARG A 8 6.40 4.93 17.00
CA ARG A 8 7.70 4.93 16.33
C ARG A 8 8.37 3.55 16.38
N SER A 9 8.24 2.85 17.50
CA SER A 9 8.77 1.49 17.65
C SER A 9 8.04 0.48 16.77
N ILE A 10 6.71 0.56 16.68
CA ILE A 10 5.91 -0.29 15.78
C ILE A 10 6.25 0.01 14.31
N LYS A 11 6.36 1.29 13.93
CA LYS A 11 6.73 1.68 12.57
C LYS A 11 8.16 1.20 12.21
N LYS A 12 9.10 1.34 13.14
CA LYS A 12 10.48 0.85 12.98
C LYS A 12 10.55 -0.67 12.89
N LEU A 13 9.74 -1.39 13.67
CA LEU A 13 9.61 -2.84 13.60
C LEU A 13 8.99 -3.30 12.26
N GLN A 14 7.96 -2.63 11.79
CA GLN A 14 7.32 -2.95 10.50
C GLN A 14 8.29 -2.74 9.33
N THR A 15 9.03 -1.62 9.30
CA THR A 15 10.06 -1.38 8.27
C THR A 15 11.19 -2.40 8.37
N SER A 16 11.69 -2.69 9.56
CA SER A 16 12.79 -3.66 9.73
C SER A 16 12.39 -5.12 9.45
N LEU A 17 11.14 -5.50 9.71
CA LEU A 17 10.60 -6.81 9.34
C LEU A 17 10.40 -6.94 7.83
N PHE A 18 10.03 -5.84 7.18
CA PHE A 18 9.87 -5.78 5.73
C PHE A 18 11.24 -5.89 5.04
N GLU A 19 12.23 -5.09 5.48
CA GLU A 19 13.60 -5.13 4.98
C GLU A 19 14.25 -6.52 5.19
N ARG A 20 14.07 -7.13 6.36
CA ARG A 20 14.56 -8.50 6.64
C ARG A 20 13.91 -9.58 5.77
N LYS A 21 12.63 -9.41 5.38
CA LYS A 21 11.98 -10.34 4.45
C LYS A 21 12.53 -10.19 3.04
N GLU A 22 12.80 -8.97 2.59
CA GLU A 22 13.41 -8.71 1.27
C GLU A 22 14.83 -9.28 1.20
N GLU A 23 15.64 -9.05 2.22
CA GLU A 23 17.02 -9.54 2.29
C GLU A 23 17.08 -11.09 2.31
N LYS A 24 16.17 -11.74 3.03
CA LYS A 24 16.05 -13.21 3.01
C LYS A 24 15.61 -13.75 1.65
N VAL A 25 14.64 -13.10 1.00
CA VAL A 25 14.18 -13.51 -0.33
C VAL A 25 15.28 -13.29 -1.36
N PHE A 26 16.01 -12.17 -1.30
CA PHE A 26 17.14 -11.90 -2.18
C PHE A 26 18.25 -12.94 -2.01
N ASN A 27 18.60 -13.28 -0.77
CA ASN A 27 19.64 -14.28 -0.48
C ASN A 27 19.22 -15.70 -0.88
N ILE A 28 17.93 -16.05 -0.82
CA ILE A 28 17.42 -17.35 -1.28
C ILE A 28 17.45 -17.40 -2.82
N VAL A 29 17.01 -16.33 -3.49
CA VAL A 29 16.98 -16.29 -4.97
C VAL A 29 18.39 -16.25 -5.57
N SER A 30 19.35 -15.59 -4.92
CA SER A 30 20.75 -15.55 -5.38
C SER A 30 21.54 -16.84 -5.14
N GLN A 31 21.03 -17.75 -4.31
CA GLN A 31 21.66 -19.05 -4.01
C GLN A 31 21.05 -20.23 -4.78
N VAL A 32 19.97 -20.00 -5.53
CA VAL A 32 19.37 -21.05 -6.37
C VAL A 32 20.08 -21.06 -7.73
N GLU A 33 21.19 -21.78 -7.82
CA GLU A 33 21.71 -22.23 -9.11
C GLU A 33 20.68 -23.19 -9.73
N ILE A 34 20.03 -22.76 -10.81
CA ILE A 34 19.14 -23.64 -11.60
C ILE A 34 20.05 -24.56 -12.43
N PRO A 35 20.09 -25.86 -12.16
CA PRO A 35 20.86 -26.77 -13.01
C PRO A 35 20.21 -26.86 -14.40
N GLU A 36 20.99 -26.69 -15.43
CA GLU A 36 20.61 -26.67 -16.86
C GLU A 36 20.22 -28.05 -17.42
N ALA A 37 19.73 -28.96 -16.61
CA ALA A 37 19.39 -30.32 -17.08
C ALA A 37 18.23 -30.93 -16.29
N VAL A 38 17.01 -30.45 -16.51
CA VAL A 38 15.83 -31.29 -16.30
C VAL A 38 15.04 -31.38 -17.61
N LYS A 39 15.44 -32.30 -18.50
CA LYS A 39 14.57 -32.79 -19.55
C LYS A 39 13.44 -33.55 -18.90
N LEU A 40 12.22 -33.02 -18.91
CA LEU A 40 11.02 -33.76 -18.56
C LEU A 40 10.76 -34.83 -19.64
N PRO A 41 10.38 -36.06 -19.26
CA PRO A 41 9.94 -37.08 -20.22
C PRO A 41 8.64 -36.65 -20.88
N SER A 42 8.57 -36.84 -22.20
CA SER A 42 7.39 -36.55 -23.02
C SER A 42 6.19 -37.42 -22.60
N LEU A 43 5.28 -36.86 -21.84
CA LEU A 43 3.92 -37.41 -21.69
C LEU A 43 3.12 -37.02 -22.95
N ARG A 44 2.75 -38.00 -23.75
CA ARG A 44 1.78 -37.83 -24.84
C ARG A 44 0.44 -37.49 -24.23
N VAL A 45 0.03 -36.27 -24.36
CA VAL A 45 -1.32 -35.79 -24.00
C VAL A 45 -2.15 -35.75 -25.28
N ASP A 46 -3.28 -36.46 -25.25
CA ASP A 46 -4.24 -36.57 -26.34
C ASP A 46 -4.84 -35.16 -26.60
N GLU A 47 -4.56 -34.61 -27.78
CA GLU A 47 -4.89 -33.22 -28.16
C GLU A 47 -6.39 -32.96 -28.33
N SER A 48 -7.23 -33.96 -28.32
CA SER A 48 -8.67 -33.81 -28.61
C SER A 48 -9.53 -33.35 -27.42
N LEU A 49 -8.98 -33.30 -26.18
CA LEU A 49 -9.71 -32.91 -24.98
C LEU A 49 -9.29 -31.53 -24.41
N VAL A 50 -8.30 -30.89 -25.01
CA VAL A 50 -7.73 -29.62 -24.50
C VAL A 50 -8.44 -28.39 -25.06
N GLU A 51 -9.06 -28.47 -26.24
CA GLU A 51 -9.66 -27.30 -26.91
C GLU A 51 -10.93 -26.73 -26.27
N LYS A 52 -11.66 -27.50 -25.45
CA LYS A 52 -12.92 -27.00 -24.83
C LYS A 52 -12.79 -26.39 -23.44
N LYS A 53 -11.63 -26.52 -22.78
CA LYS A 53 -11.38 -25.89 -21.44
C LYS A 53 -10.53 -24.62 -21.45
N THR A 54 -9.93 -24.26 -22.57
CA THR A 54 -9.03 -23.11 -22.68
C THR A 54 -9.73 -21.77 -22.94
N MET A 55 -10.98 -21.76 -23.40
CA MET A 55 -11.67 -20.49 -23.71
C MET A 55 -12.28 -19.76 -22.52
N THR A 56 -12.45 -20.37 -21.36
CA THR A 56 -13.02 -19.70 -20.18
C THR A 56 -11.99 -19.20 -19.17
N ASN A 57 -10.72 -19.66 -19.21
CA ASN A 57 -9.68 -19.25 -18.26
C ASN A 57 -8.71 -18.17 -18.78
N GLN A 58 -8.79 -17.78 -20.05
CA GLN A 58 -7.91 -16.73 -20.61
C GLN A 58 -8.26 -15.30 -20.16
N LYS A 59 -9.43 -15.09 -19.52
CA LYS A 59 -9.84 -13.75 -19.06
C LYS A 59 -9.25 -13.35 -17.71
N TYR A 60 -8.64 -14.26 -16.96
CA TYR A 60 -8.09 -14.01 -15.62
C TYR A 60 -6.60 -14.34 -15.44
N SER A 61 -5.92 -14.79 -16.50
CA SER A 61 -4.46 -14.98 -16.51
C SER A 61 -3.73 -13.68 -16.92
N LYS A 62 -4.19 -12.50 -16.49
CA LYS A 62 -3.50 -11.24 -16.73
C LYS A 62 -2.34 -11.07 -15.75
N SER A 63 -1.18 -11.51 -16.23
CA SER A 63 0.18 -11.06 -15.89
C SER A 63 0.36 -10.53 -14.46
N ARG A 64 0.89 -11.37 -13.58
CA ARG A 64 1.62 -10.87 -12.41
C ARG A 64 2.71 -9.95 -12.93
N LEU A 65 2.84 -8.76 -12.30
CA LEU A 65 3.94 -7.85 -12.57
C LEU A 65 5.27 -8.60 -12.41
N THR A 66 6.18 -8.43 -13.34
CA THR A 66 7.54 -8.92 -13.20
C THR A 66 8.22 -8.19 -12.04
N PHE A 67 9.30 -8.77 -11.52
CA PHE A 67 10.07 -8.14 -10.46
C PHE A 67 10.59 -6.74 -10.87
N GLU A 68 11.07 -6.61 -12.10
CA GLU A 68 11.58 -5.35 -12.63
C GLU A 68 10.48 -4.29 -12.76
N GLU A 69 9.32 -4.66 -13.32
CA GLU A 69 8.15 -3.76 -13.39
C GLU A 69 7.72 -3.29 -12.00
N LEU A 70 7.69 -4.21 -11.02
CA LEU A 70 7.31 -3.89 -9.65
C LEU A 70 8.28 -2.91 -9.01
N GLN A 71 9.60 -3.06 -9.21
CA GLN A 71 10.60 -2.11 -8.70
C GLN A 71 10.45 -0.73 -9.33
N ASN A 72 10.26 -0.66 -10.64
CA ASN A 72 10.01 0.60 -11.36
C ASN A 72 8.76 1.32 -10.84
N ILE A 73 7.67 0.57 -10.61
CA ILE A 73 6.43 1.15 -10.07
C ILE A 73 6.63 1.57 -8.61
N ARG A 74 7.35 0.79 -7.79
CA ARG A 74 7.67 1.13 -6.41
C ARG A 74 8.34 2.50 -6.27
N VAL A 75 9.31 2.80 -7.15
CA VAL A 75 9.96 4.12 -7.18
C VAL A 75 8.94 5.22 -7.48
N LYS A 76 8.02 4.98 -8.44
CA LYS A 76 6.96 5.94 -8.76
C LYS A 76 5.97 6.12 -7.60
N LEU A 77 5.61 5.04 -6.90
CA LEU A 77 4.69 5.10 -5.76
C LEU A 77 5.23 5.91 -4.58
N LYS A 78 6.55 5.96 -4.37
CA LYS A 78 7.17 6.80 -3.33
C LYS A 78 6.85 8.29 -3.50
N ARG A 79 6.51 8.73 -4.70
CA ARG A 79 6.09 10.11 -4.97
C ARG A 79 4.81 10.50 -4.23
N ILE A 80 3.95 9.54 -3.89
CA ILE A 80 2.73 9.81 -3.10
C ILE A 80 3.10 10.43 -1.75
N GLU A 81 4.16 9.94 -1.11
CA GLU A 81 4.65 10.44 0.17
C GLU A 81 5.55 11.66 -0.02
N SER A 82 6.55 11.58 -0.91
CA SER A 82 7.55 12.64 -1.08
C SER A 82 6.98 13.96 -1.62
N GLU A 83 5.94 13.89 -2.45
CA GLU A 83 5.24 15.05 -3.01
C GLU A 83 3.94 15.36 -2.26
N GLN A 84 3.66 14.64 -1.18
CA GLN A 84 2.45 14.79 -0.35
C GLN A 84 1.15 14.71 -1.16
N LEU A 85 1.13 13.91 -2.24
CA LEU A 85 -0.05 13.79 -3.10
C LEU A 85 -1.28 13.31 -2.34
N TYR A 86 -1.09 12.58 -1.24
CA TYR A 86 -2.17 12.12 -0.37
C TYR A 86 -2.98 13.26 0.29
N LEU A 87 -2.43 14.47 0.37
CA LEU A 87 -3.16 15.64 0.89
C LEU A 87 -4.12 16.25 -0.13
N ASN A 88 -3.98 15.89 -1.42
CA ASN A 88 -4.94 16.32 -2.43
C ASN A 88 -6.28 15.58 -2.23
N PRO A 89 -7.40 16.30 -1.95
CA PRO A 89 -8.70 15.68 -1.74
C PRO A 89 -9.25 14.95 -2.98
N GLU A 90 -8.83 15.36 -4.18
CA GLU A 90 -9.21 14.74 -5.45
C GLU A 90 -8.37 13.50 -5.81
N LEU A 91 -7.39 13.14 -4.96
CA LEU A 91 -6.56 11.99 -5.22
C LEU A 91 -7.38 10.71 -5.23
N ASN A 92 -7.47 10.09 -6.37
CA ASN A 92 -8.09 8.78 -6.61
C ASN A 92 -7.19 7.95 -7.54
N LEU A 93 -7.57 6.71 -7.80
CA LEU A 93 -6.76 5.81 -8.61
C LEU A 93 -6.63 6.27 -10.08
N ASP A 94 -7.65 6.97 -10.61
CA ASP A 94 -7.63 7.57 -11.94
C ASP A 94 -6.62 8.71 -12.03
N TYR A 95 -6.68 9.62 -11.06
CA TYR A 95 -5.71 10.71 -10.93
C TYR A 95 -4.28 10.16 -10.87
N LEU A 96 -4.05 9.19 -9.97
CA LEU A 96 -2.73 8.60 -9.80
C LEU A 96 -2.23 7.86 -11.05
N SER A 97 -3.12 7.15 -11.75
CA SER A 97 -2.82 6.48 -13.01
C SER A 97 -2.33 7.45 -14.08
N ASN A 98 -3.04 8.58 -14.24
CA ASN A 98 -2.67 9.62 -15.19
C ASN A 98 -1.36 10.32 -14.78
N TYR A 99 -1.18 10.58 -13.51
CA TYR A 99 -0.02 11.27 -12.97
C TYR A 99 1.27 10.45 -13.09
N LEU A 100 1.24 9.18 -12.71
CA LEU A 100 2.39 8.29 -12.75
C LEU A 100 2.61 7.64 -14.13
N LYS A 101 1.66 7.80 -15.07
CA LYS A 101 1.64 7.11 -16.36
C LYS A 101 1.73 5.59 -16.19
N VAL A 102 0.90 5.06 -15.27
CA VAL A 102 0.80 3.64 -14.96
C VAL A 102 -0.67 3.22 -15.00
N PRO A 103 -1.05 2.15 -15.73
CA PRO A 103 -2.44 1.70 -15.80
C PRO A 103 -3.03 1.38 -14.41
N LYS A 104 -4.32 1.66 -14.19
CA LYS A 104 -5.01 1.45 -12.91
C LYS A 104 -4.91 0.02 -12.37
N HIS A 105 -5.06 -0.97 -13.24
CA HIS A 105 -4.94 -2.37 -12.84
C HIS A 105 -3.54 -2.70 -12.32
N THR A 106 -2.52 -2.16 -12.96
CA THR A 106 -1.10 -2.28 -12.57
C THR A 106 -0.85 -1.62 -11.22
N LEU A 107 -1.40 -0.40 -11.01
CA LEU A 107 -1.32 0.27 -9.71
C LEU A 107 -1.99 -0.54 -8.60
N SER A 108 -3.20 -1.09 -8.84
CA SER A 108 -3.90 -1.91 -7.85
C SER A 108 -3.09 -3.14 -7.45
N GLN A 109 -2.46 -3.82 -8.41
CA GLN A 109 -1.58 -4.96 -8.15
C GLN A 109 -0.32 -4.53 -7.38
N ALA A 110 0.28 -3.39 -7.77
CA ALA A 110 1.46 -2.85 -7.12
C ALA A 110 1.20 -2.46 -5.66
N PHE A 111 0.07 -1.80 -5.35
CA PHE A 111 -0.30 -1.50 -3.96
C PHE A 111 -0.40 -2.76 -3.11
N SER A 112 -1.08 -3.78 -3.61
CA SER A 112 -1.18 -5.07 -2.92
C SER A 112 0.18 -5.73 -2.72
N SER A 113 1.06 -5.69 -3.74
CA SER A 113 2.38 -6.34 -3.70
C SER A 113 3.41 -5.56 -2.88
N VAL A 114 3.41 -4.22 -2.95
CA VAL A 114 4.41 -3.37 -2.28
C VAL A 114 4.02 -3.06 -0.84
N TYR A 115 2.74 -2.77 -0.59
CA TYR A 115 2.27 -2.29 0.71
C TYR A 115 1.38 -3.30 1.45
N GLY A 116 1.01 -4.43 0.82
CA GLY A 116 0.09 -5.42 1.41
C GLY A 116 -1.33 -4.90 1.61
N THR A 117 -1.71 -3.81 0.95
CA THR A 117 -2.99 -3.14 1.11
C THR A 117 -3.49 -2.56 -0.21
N ASN A 118 -4.73 -2.08 -0.26
CA ASN A 118 -5.25 -1.39 -1.42
C ASN A 118 -4.90 0.12 -1.40
N PHE A 119 -5.03 0.78 -2.55
CA PHE A 119 -4.77 2.22 -2.72
C PHE A 119 -5.48 3.08 -1.67
N LYS A 120 -6.79 2.85 -1.48
CA LYS A 120 -7.61 3.67 -0.58
C LYS A 120 -7.16 3.56 0.88
N ASP A 121 -6.87 2.35 1.33
CA ASP A 121 -6.43 2.12 2.70
C ASP A 121 -5.02 2.68 2.93
N HIS A 122 -4.11 2.54 1.95
CA HIS A 122 -2.78 3.16 2.01
C HIS A 122 -2.85 4.68 2.12
N VAL A 123 -3.63 5.34 1.24
CA VAL A 123 -3.80 6.81 1.28
C VAL A 123 -4.45 7.26 2.59
N ASN A 124 -5.46 6.52 3.09
CA ASN A 124 -6.08 6.83 4.38
C ASN A 124 -5.09 6.71 5.54
N THR A 125 -4.18 5.74 5.51
CA THR A 125 -3.12 5.63 6.53
C THR A 125 -2.23 6.87 6.53
N LEU A 126 -1.75 7.30 5.37
CA LEU A 126 -0.91 8.50 5.26
C LEU A 126 -1.65 9.77 5.73
N ARG A 127 -2.92 9.93 5.33
CA ARG A 127 -3.76 11.06 5.75
C ARG A 127 -3.98 11.08 7.26
N CYS A 128 -4.27 9.93 7.86
CA CYS A 128 -4.45 9.83 9.31
C CYS A 128 -3.14 10.06 10.07
N GLU A 129 -2.00 9.59 9.56
CA GLU A 129 -0.68 9.88 10.13
C GLU A 129 -0.37 11.39 10.09
N TYR A 130 -0.72 12.06 9.00
CA TYR A 130 -0.61 13.52 8.90
C TYR A 130 -1.51 14.22 9.92
N ALA A 131 -2.78 13.81 10.02
CA ALA A 131 -3.73 14.34 10.99
C ALA A 131 -3.23 14.21 12.44
N ILE A 132 -2.63 13.06 12.81
CA ILE A 132 -2.08 12.85 14.15
C ILE A 132 -0.99 13.86 14.48
N LYS A 133 -0.13 14.23 13.53
CA LYS A 133 0.91 15.23 13.76
C LYS A 133 0.29 16.59 14.15
N HIS A 134 -0.82 16.96 13.50
CA HIS A 134 -1.56 18.20 13.82
C HIS A 134 -2.33 18.09 15.14
N ILE A 135 -2.99 16.94 15.39
CA ILE A 135 -3.70 16.69 16.67
C ILE A 135 -2.76 16.80 17.88
N LEU A 136 -1.52 16.33 17.74
CA LEU A 136 -0.52 16.32 18.80
C LEU A 136 0.29 17.62 18.91
N ASN A 137 0.14 18.53 17.95
CA ASN A 137 0.79 19.83 17.99
C ASN A 137 0.05 20.74 18.99
N LYS A 138 0.66 20.97 20.15
CA LYS A 138 0.09 21.83 21.23
C LYS A 138 0.01 23.28 20.85
N ASP A 139 0.83 23.75 19.91
CA ASP A 139 0.89 25.12 19.46
C ASP A 139 -0.15 25.39 18.34
N SER A 140 -0.84 24.37 17.86
CA SER A 140 -1.86 24.50 16.85
C SER A 140 -3.23 24.81 17.45
N ASN A 141 -3.87 25.85 16.93
CA ASN A 141 -5.26 26.20 17.26
C ASN A 141 -6.29 25.47 16.37
N GLU A 142 -5.84 24.58 15.51
CA GLU A 142 -6.70 23.84 14.57
C GLU A 142 -7.71 22.95 15.29
N ASN A 143 -8.96 23.05 14.90
CA ASN A 143 -9.97 22.11 15.37
C ASN A 143 -9.91 20.78 14.55
N ILE A 144 -10.55 19.74 15.07
CA ILE A 144 -10.52 18.39 14.44
C ILE A 144 -11.09 18.39 13.02
N ILE A 145 -12.02 19.29 12.70
CA ILE A 145 -12.63 19.38 11.37
C ILE A 145 -11.65 20.04 10.39
N GLU A 146 -10.98 21.09 10.80
CA GLU A 146 -9.92 21.74 10.02
C GLU A 146 -8.78 20.76 9.72
N ILE A 147 -8.34 20.01 10.74
CA ILE A 147 -7.32 18.96 10.58
C ILE A 147 -7.78 17.91 9.55
N ALA A 148 -9.06 17.53 9.53
CA ALA A 148 -9.60 16.60 8.54
C ALA A 148 -9.41 17.12 7.11
N TYR A 149 -9.76 18.39 6.85
CA TYR A 149 -9.60 19.00 5.53
C TYR A 149 -8.12 19.18 5.15
N LEU A 150 -7.27 19.65 6.08
CA LEU A 150 -5.83 19.74 5.87
C LEU A 150 -5.18 18.40 5.54
N SER A 151 -5.75 17.31 6.06
CA SER A 151 -5.29 15.95 5.80
C SER A 151 -5.82 15.36 4.48
N GLY A 152 -6.50 16.18 3.64
CA GLY A 152 -6.98 15.78 2.32
C GLY A 152 -8.34 15.07 2.31
N TYR A 153 -9.12 15.15 3.39
CA TYR A 153 -10.49 14.61 3.39
C TYR A 153 -11.50 15.66 2.93
N ASN A 154 -12.47 15.25 2.10
CA ASN A 154 -13.57 16.12 1.65
C ASN A 154 -14.72 16.20 2.67
N SER A 155 -14.72 15.41 3.74
CA SER A 155 -15.75 15.44 4.76
C SER A 155 -15.27 14.88 6.10
N LYS A 156 -15.83 15.44 7.18
CA LYS A 156 -15.68 14.94 8.55
C LYS A 156 -16.01 13.45 8.66
N THR A 157 -17.08 13.01 8.04
CA THR A 157 -17.54 11.62 8.11
C THR A 157 -16.52 10.66 7.53
N SER A 158 -15.92 10.98 6.38
CA SER A 158 -14.88 10.17 5.74
C SER A 158 -13.64 10.07 6.61
N PHE A 159 -13.22 11.19 7.19
CA PHE A 159 -12.09 11.24 8.13
C PHE A 159 -12.33 10.38 9.36
N TYR A 160 -13.44 10.57 10.07
CA TYR A 160 -13.76 9.81 11.29
C TYR A 160 -13.84 8.31 11.03
N ARG A 161 -14.44 7.91 9.90
CA ARG A 161 -14.53 6.51 9.51
C ARG A 161 -13.15 5.89 9.23
N ALA A 162 -12.28 6.60 8.51
CA ALA A 162 -10.93 6.14 8.23
C ALA A 162 -10.09 6.07 9.52
N PHE A 163 -10.16 7.10 10.35
CA PHE A 163 -9.41 7.19 11.60
C PHE A 163 -9.83 6.07 12.57
N ASN A 164 -11.13 5.85 12.74
CA ASN A 164 -11.62 4.77 13.60
C ASN A 164 -11.23 3.38 13.06
N LYS A 165 -11.26 3.17 11.74
CA LYS A 165 -10.80 1.92 11.12
C LYS A 165 -9.34 1.61 11.44
N ILE A 166 -8.48 2.64 11.51
CA ILE A 166 -7.02 2.48 11.65
C ILE A 166 -6.61 2.43 13.13
N TYR A 167 -7.22 3.27 13.99
CA TYR A 167 -6.79 3.45 15.39
C TYR A 167 -7.80 2.93 16.43
N ASN A 168 -8.94 2.39 16.00
CA ASN A 168 -10.02 1.89 16.86
C ASN A 168 -10.53 2.92 17.89
N CYS A 169 -10.45 4.20 17.58
CA CYS A 169 -10.99 5.30 18.36
C CYS A 169 -11.27 6.52 17.48
N THR A 170 -12.05 7.45 17.96
CA THR A 170 -12.30 8.73 17.28
C THR A 170 -11.10 9.67 17.41
N PRO A 171 -10.92 10.66 16.50
CA PRO A 171 -9.87 11.67 16.62
C PRO A 171 -9.93 12.46 17.93
N ILE A 172 -11.13 12.70 18.46
CA ILE A 172 -11.34 13.41 19.73
C ILE A 172 -10.85 12.56 20.90
N GLU A 173 -11.27 11.29 20.97
CA GLU A 173 -10.81 10.35 21.99
C GLU A 173 -9.29 10.16 21.93
N PHE A 174 -8.72 10.10 20.72
CA PHE A 174 -7.28 10.02 20.54
C PHE A 174 -6.58 11.25 21.15
N LYS A 175 -7.08 12.46 20.85
CA LYS A 175 -6.56 13.71 21.42
C LYS A 175 -6.62 13.71 22.94
N GLN A 176 -7.76 13.33 23.52
CA GLN A 176 -7.94 13.27 24.98
C GLN A 176 -6.98 12.28 25.66
N LYS A 177 -6.82 11.07 25.10
CA LYS A 177 -5.92 10.03 25.64
C LYS A 177 -4.44 10.37 25.55
N THR A 178 -4.05 11.23 24.64
CA THR A 178 -2.62 11.54 24.41
C THR A 178 -2.18 12.86 25.01
N MET A 179 -3.11 13.74 25.36
CA MET A 179 -2.83 15.07 25.95
C MET A 179 -3.06 15.13 27.48
N ASN A 180 -3.69 14.09 28.07
CA ASN A 180 -3.73 13.88 29.52
C ASN A 180 -2.54 13.02 29.95
#